data_a9ce4693e77578f09d989158a7fa5e9e
#
_entry.id   a9ce4693e77578f09d989158a7fa5e9e
#
_cell.length_a   1.000
_cell.length_b   1.000
_cell.length_c   1.000
_cell.angle_alpha   90.00
_cell.angle_beta   90.00
_cell.angle_gamma   90.00
#
_symmetry.space_group_name_H-M   'P 1'
#
loop_
_entity.id
_entity.type
_entity.pdbx_description
1 polymer ?
#
loop_
_entity_poly.entity_id
_entity_poly.type
_entity_poly.pdbx_seq_one_letter_code
_entity_poly.pdbx_strand_id
1 'polypeptide(L)'
;MGIGAALATPARAQQPTTTIEQKPGEAIDPQAQGTIPVDHYDPDDTKTFADVRSEDTAIIIQGHQFIVHMYRPRKEGRATPAIYACGDGGWRGLAPRTAQQLAHIGFAVAGIDSKVYLREFSTPVSPLTIKQLASDYAVIAGRLREYAQAPADTRVYVYGWSLGAGFAIAVGSDQTTRSNWAGIVSIGLPKQNQLVSGLGANHANLNADVNSRYGFRSQDLMAFVAPLPLVMIQSTSDTASPPKVGQALYSAARDPKLFVLIKASNHRFSGARDEFYAALSNAESWIRDPESRVSRLRENR
;
A
#
# COMPACT_ATOMS: atom_id res chain seq x y z
N MET A 1 -50.96 48.43 -9.14
CA MET A 1 -50.60 47.60 -10.29
C MET A 1 -49.10 47.41 -10.23
N GLY A 2 -48.65 46.23 -9.89
CA GLY A 2 -47.21 45.84 -9.82
C GLY A 2 -47.09 44.34 -10.05
N ILE A 3 -46.60 43.99 -11.23
CA ILE A 3 -46.52 42.62 -11.70
C ILE A 3 -45.16 42.05 -11.17
N GLY A 4 -45.24 41.07 -10.28
CA GLY A 4 -44.07 40.33 -9.81
C GLY A 4 -43.71 39.21 -10.79
N ALA A 5 -42.51 39.23 -11.37
CA ALA A 5 -41.97 38.15 -12.17
C ALA A 5 -41.29 37.14 -11.28
N ALA A 6 -41.78 35.90 -11.26
CA ALA A 6 -41.14 34.76 -10.62
C ALA A 6 -40.05 34.19 -11.52
N LEU A 7 -38.79 34.17 -11.04
CA LEU A 7 -37.66 33.51 -11.69
C LEU A 7 -37.77 31.99 -11.43
N ALA A 8 -37.92 31.23 -12.48
CA ALA A 8 -37.88 29.75 -12.46
C ALA A 8 -36.42 29.27 -12.35
N THR A 9 -36.16 28.42 -11.35
CA THR A 9 -34.91 27.69 -11.15
C THR A 9 -34.81 26.53 -12.16
N PRO A 10 -33.68 26.31 -12.86
CA PRO A 10 -33.57 25.18 -13.78
C PRO A 10 -33.45 23.86 -13.02
N ALA A 11 -34.19 22.87 -13.45
CA ALA A 11 -34.23 21.51 -12.94
C ALA A 11 -32.86 20.84 -13.20
N ARG A 12 -32.29 20.29 -12.15
CA ARG A 12 -31.04 19.48 -12.19
C ARG A 12 -31.35 18.13 -12.85
N ALA A 13 -30.75 17.86 -14.01
CA ALA A 13 -30.86 16.59 -14.69
C ALA A 13 -30.28 15.46 -13.82
N GLN A 14 -31.10 14.47 -13.50
CA GLN A 14 -30.67 13.23 -12.86
C GLN A 14 -29.94 12.37 -13.90
N GLN A 15 -28.71 11.99 -13.61
CA GLN A 15 -27.97 11.01 -14.39
C GLN A 15 -28.49 9.59 -14.05
N PRO A 16 -28.60 8.69 -15.03
CA PRO A 16 -29.08 7.34 -14.81
C PRO A 16 -28.03 6.52 -14.04
N THR A 17 -28.39 6.02 -12.88
CA THR A 17 -27.67 4.98 -12.13
C THR A 17 -27.91 3.64 -12.80
N THR A 18 -26.93 3.12 -13.51
CA THR A 18 -26.97 1.74 -14.01
C THR A 18 -26.51 0.80 -12.88
N THR A 19 -27.46 0.14 -12.24
CA THR A 19 -27.20 -0.96 -11.32
C THR A 19 -26.92 -2.21 -12.15
N ILE A 20 -25.71 -2.74 -12.11
CA ILE A 20 -25.37 -4.03 -12.70
C ILE A 20 -25.65 -5.10 -11.64
N GLU A 21 -26.73 -5.87 -11.81
CA GLU A 21 -26.99 -7.09 -11.05
C GLU A 21 -26.06 -8.20 -11.55
N GLN A 22 -25.13 -8.65 -10.72
CA GLN A 22 -24.29 -9.82 -10.98
C GLN A 22 -25.05 -11.08 -10.59
N LYS A 23 -25.22 -12.00 -11.54
CA LYS A 23 -25.71 -13.36 -11.28
C LYS A 23 -24.61 -14.24 -10.69
N PRO A 24 -24.91 -15.10 -9.69
CA PRO A 24 -23.92 -16.04 -9.14
C PRO A 24 -23.53 -17.08 -10.20
N GLY A 25 -22.23 -17.18 -10.51
CA GLY A 25 -21.69 -18.25 -11.33
C GLY A 25 -21.08 -17.85 -12.68
N GLU A 26 -21.02 -16.57 -13.05
CA GLU A 26 -20.29 -16.15 -14.25
C GLU A 26 -18.80 -15.94 -13.96
N ALA A 27 -17.97 -16.59 -14.78
CA ALA A 27 -16.53 -16.41 -14.77
C ALA A 27 -16.19 -14.92 -15.05
N ILE A 28 -15.32 -14.34 -14.25
CA ILE A 28 -14.86 -12.95 -14.41
C ILE A 28 -14.07 -12.88 -15.71
N ASP A 29 -14.59 -12.11 -16.68
CA ASP A 29 -13.87 -11.76 -17.91
C ASP A 29 -12.62 -10.94 -17.53
N PRO A 30 -11.41 -11.43 -17.81
CA PRO A 30 -10.17 -10.69 -17.50
C PRO A 30 -10.05 -9.37 -18.27
N GLN A 31 -10.88 -9.14 -19.29
CA GLN A 31 -10.90 -7.91 -20.09
C GLN A 31 -11.95 -6.89 -19.69
N ALA A 32 -12.84 -7.20 -18.76
CA ALA A 32 -13.76 -6.23 -18.18
C ALA A 32 -13.04 -5.30 -17.18
N GLN A 33 -11.96 -4.66 -17.61
CA GLN A 33 -11.38 -3.52 -16.91
C GLN A 33 -12.33 -2.35 -17.11
N GLY A 34 -13.17 -2.10 -16.11
CA GLY A 34 -14.00 -0.91 -16.08
C GLY A 34 -13.13 0.32 -16.33
N THR A 35 -13.51 1.14 -17.30
CA THR A 35 -12.87 2.42 -17.59
C THR A 35 -12.81 3.23 -16.30
N ILE A 36 -11.59 3.55 -15.84
CA ILE A 36 -11.36 4.45 -14.70
C ILE A 36 -12.05 5.79 -15.05
N PRO A 37 -12.89 6.35 -14.18
CA PRO A 37 -13.46 7.67 -14.43
C PRO A 37 -12.36 8.68 -14.77
N VAL A 38 -12.58 9.53 -15.78
CA VAL A 38 -11.59 10.45 -16.35
C VAL A 38 -11.02 11.43 -15.32
N ASP A 39 -11.77 11.73 -14.27
CA ASP A 39 -11.39 12.57 -13.13
C ASP A 39 -10.34 11.94 -12.18
N HIS A 40 -10.00 10.66 -12.39
CA HIS A 40 -8.95 9.96 -11.63
C HIS A 40 -7.73 9.58 -12.48
N TYR A 41 -7.68 10.03 -13.73
CA TYR A 41 -6.54 9.79 -14.60
C TYR A 41 -5.39 10.72 -14.24
N ASP A 42 -4.29 10.15 -13.76
CA ASP A 42 -3.02 10.83 -13.59
C ASP A 42 -2.15 10.46 -14.82
N PRO A 43 -1.70 11.43 -15.64
CA PRO A 43 -0.86 11.14 -16.80
C PRO A 43 0.42 10.38 -16.45
N ASP A 44 0.91 10.51 -15.22
CA ASP A 44 2.05 9.73 -14.73
C ASP A 44 1.72 8.23 -14.56
N ASP A 45 0.47 7.86 -14.43
CA ASP A 45 0.05 6.45 -14.32
C ASP A 45 0.18 5.69 -15.66
N THR A 46 0.48 6.37 -16.77
CA THR A 46 0.74 5.77 -18.09
C THR A 46 2.20 5.41 -18.33
N LYS A 47 3.14 5.90 -17.51
CA LYS A 47 4.57 5.62 -17.64
C LYS A 47 4.83 4.11 -17.58
N THR A 48 5.55 3.55 -18.56
CA THR A 48 5.95 2.15 -18.61
C THR A 48 7.47 2.03 -18.52
N PHE A 49 7.94 0.90 -17.99
CA PHE A 49 9.36 0.59 -17.86
C PHE A 49 9.68 -0.62 -18.75
N ALA A 50 10.28 -0.36 -19.93
CA ALA A 50 10.60 -1.41 -20.90
C ALA A 50 11.64 -2.43 -20.38
N ASP A 51 12.44 -2.05 -19.39
CA ASP A 51 13.45 -2.87 -18.73
C ASP A 51 12.91 -3.73 -17.59
N VAL A 52 11.59 -3.67 -17.33
CA VAL A 52 10.90 -4.47 -16.31
C VAL A 52 10.08 -5.58 -16.98
N ARG A 53 10.09 -6.76 -16.39
CA ARG A 53 9.15 -7.84 -16.71
C ARG A 53 8.19 -8.05 -15.55
N SER A 54 6.96 -8.47 -15.85
CA SER A 54 5.94 -8.81 -14.86
C SER A 54 5.23 -10.09 -15.24
N GLU A 55 4.77 -10.81 -14.22
CA GLU A 55 3.94 -12.02 -14.34
C GLU A 55 3.08 -12.16 -13.09
N ASP A 56 1.95 -12.84 -13.24
CA ASP A 56 1.11 -13.20 -12.10
C ASP A 56 1.47 -14.61 -11.65
N THR A 57 1.68 -14.79 -10.35
CA THR A 57 2.07 -16.07 -9.76
C THR A 57 1.09 -16.47 -8.67
N ALA A 58 0.57 -17.69 -8.74
CA ALA A 58 -0.23 -18.25 -7.66
C ALA A 58 0.67 -18.76 -6.54
N ILE A 59 0.39 -18.33 -5.31
CA ILE A 59 1.05 -18.77 -4.08
C ILE A 59 0.00 -19.40 -3.17
N ILE A 60 0.34 -20.51 -2.51
CA ILE A 60 -0.56 -21.11 -1.52
C ILE A 60 -0.38 -20.38 -0.18
N ILE A 61 -1.43 -19.73 0.27
CA ILE A 61 -1.53 -19.03 1.55
C ILE A 61 -2.73 -19.60 2.31
N GLN A 62 -2.55 -20.02 3.55
CA GLN A 62 -3.61 -20.61 4.38
C GLN A 62 -4.39 -21.75 3.67
N GLY A 63 -3.71 -22.50 2.77
CA GLY A 63 -4.31 -23.59 1.98
C GLY A 63 -5.06 -23.17 0.71
N HIS A 64 -5.11 -21.88 0.40
CA HIS A 64 -5.79 -21.33 -0.79
C HIS A 64 -4.79 -20.73 -1.78
N GLN A 65 -5.13 -20.76 -3.07
CA GLN A 65 -4.36 -20.05 -4.09
C GLN A 65 -4.63 -18.55 -3.99
N PHE A 66 -3.56 -17.77 -3.91
CA PHE A 66 -3.60 -16.32 -3.94
C PHE A 66 -2.68 -15.81 -5.05
N ILE A 67 -3.17 -14.88 -5.87
CA ILE A 67 -2.40 -14.30 -6.98
C ILE A 67 -1.56 -13.14 -6.45
N VAL A 68 -0.27 -13.23 -6.71
CA VAL A 68 0.72 -12.18 -6.41
C VAL A 68 1.28 -11.65 -7.72
N HIS A 69 1.32 -10.34 -7.88
CA HIS A 69 1.84 -9.66 -9.05
C HIS A 69 3.37 -9.54 -8.95
N MET A 70 4.10 -10.35 -9.70
CA MET A 70 5.56 -10.40 -9.64
C MET A 70 6.18 -9.48 -10.67
N TYR A 71 7.16 -8.66 -10.25
CA TYR A 71 7.92 -7.75 -11.12
C TYR A 71 9.41 -7.93 -10.85
N ARG A 72 10.24 -7.81 -11.89
CA ARG A 72 11.69 -7.74 -11.73
C ARG A 72 12.35 -7.08 -12.94
N PRO A 73 13.61 -6.63 -12.82
CA PRO A 73 14.40 -6.21 -13.98
C PRO A 73 14.45 -7.32 -15.04
N ARG A 74 14.43 -6.96 -16.33
CA ARG A 74 14.69 -7.91 -17.42
C ARG A 74 16.12 -8.40 -17.42
N LYS A 75 17.04 -7.57 -16.88
CA LYS A 75 18.44 -7.99 -16.68
C LYS A 75 18.45 -9.23 -15.79
N GLU A 76 19.14 -10.25 -16.26
CA GLU A 76 19.30 -11.49 -15.50
C GLU A 76 20.23 -11.30 -14.28
N GLY A 77 20.08 -12.21 -13.33
CA GLY A 77 20.85 -12.20 -12.10
C GLY A 77 20.03 -11.89 -10.86
N ARG A 78 20.71 -11.78 -9.75
CA ARG A 78 20.10 -11.53 -8.44
C ARG A 78 19.48 -10.14 -8.37
N ALA A 79 18.27 -10.05 -7.81
CA ALA A 79 17.58 -8.81 -7.51
C ALA A 79 17.30 -8.69 -6.00
N THR A 80 17.15 -7.48 -5.49
CA THR A 80 16.80 -7.24 -4.09
C THR A 80 15.31 -7.56 -3.87
N PRO A 81 14.93 -8.46 -2.94
CA PRO A 81 13.53 -8.81 -2.76
C PRO A 81 12.75 -7.74 -1.99
N ALA A 82 11.58 -7.36 -2.49
CA ALA A 82 10.64 -6.43 -1.84
C ALA A 82 9.19 -6.88 -2.00
N ILE A 83 8.41 -6.86 -0.93
CA ILE A 83 6.95 -6.96 -0.97
C ILE A 83 6.39 -5.55 -1.04
N TYR A 84 5.41 -5.32 -1.92
CA TYR A 84 4.68 -4.06 -2.00
C TYR A 84 3.18 -4.31 -1.98
N ALA A 85 2.50 -3.77 -0.97
CA ALA A 85 1.05 -3.86 -0.83
C ALA A 85 0.37 -2.54 -1.22
N CYS A 86 -0.69 -2.62 -2.03
CA CYS A 86 -1.44 -1.45 -2.48
C CYS A 86 -2.44 -0.94 -1.44
N GLY A 87 -3.13 0.19 -1.74
CA GLY A 87 -4.24 0.70 -0.97
C GLY A 87 -5.54 -0.09 -1.16
N ASP A 88 -6.59 0.34 -0.49
CA ASP A 88 -7.96 -0.20 -0.55
C ASP A 88 -8.63 -0.09 -1.92
N GLY A 89 -8.09 0.74 -2.81
CA GLY A 89 -8.50 0.85 -4.20
C GLY A 89 -8.19 -0.37 -5.08
N GLY A 90 -7.37 -1.33 -4.60
CA GLY A 90 -6.94 -2.51 -5.33
C GLY A 90 -5.74 -2.26 -6.26
N TRP A 91 -5.37 -3.29 -7.04
CA TRP A 91 -4.17 -3.29 -7.88
C TRP A 91 -4.36 -2.52 -9.19
N ARG A 92 -4.38 -1.19 -9.12
CA ARG A 92 -4.57 -0.29 -10.28
C ARG A 92 -3.86 1.05 -10.07
N GLY A 93 -3.71 1.84 -11.15
CA GLY A 93 -3.12 3.17 -11.15
C GLY A 93 -1.73 3.20 -10.51
N LEU A 94 -1.58 3.91 -9.39
CA LEU A 94 -0.32 4.04 -8.68
C LEU A 94 0.30 2.69 -8.26
N ALA A 95 -0.51 1.67 -7.95
CA ALA A 95 -0.01 0.41 -7.42
C ALA A 95 0.93 -0.33 -8.39
N PRO A 96 0.51 -0.73 -9.62
CA PRO A 96 1.41 -1.38 -10.57
C PRO A 96 2.57 -0.47 -10.98
N ARG A 97 2.39 0.86 -11.02
CA ARG A 97 3.47 1.80 -11.36
C ARG A 97 4.55 1.84 -10.29
N THR A 98 4.16 1.86 -9.02
CA THR A 98 5.12 1.78 -7.90
C THR A 98 5.90 0.47 -7.94
N ALA A 99 5.23 -0.67 -8.20
CA ALA A 99 5.90 -1.96 -8.34
C ALA A 99 6.89 -1.98 -9.52
N GLN A 100 6.50 -1.42 -10.67
CA GLN A 100 7.37 -1.27 -11.85
C GLN A 100 8.57 -0.36 -11.54
N GLN A 101 8.36 0.76 -10.84
CA GLN A 101 9.45 1.66 -10.44
C GLN A 101 10.43 0.95 -9.51
N LEU A 102 9.95 0.22 -8.52
CA LEU A 102 10.82 -0.58 -7.63
C LEU A 102 11.61 -1.62 -8.43
N ALA A 103 10.97 -2.29 -9.40
CA ALA A 103 11.67 -3.25 -10.25
C ALA A 103 12.71 -2.58 -11.17
N HIS A 104 12.39 -1.39 -11.71
CA HIS A 104 13.31 -0.59 -12.52
C HIS A 104 14.60 -0.23 -11.75
N ILE A 105 14.49 0.09 -10.47
CA ILE A 105 15.67 0.39 -9.63
C ILE A 105 16.34 -0.85 -9.03
N GLY A 106 15.98 -2.07 -9.47
CA GLY A 106 16.70 -3.30 -9.16
C GLY A 106 16.04 -4.27 -8.18
N PHE A 107 14.79 -4.02 -7.79
CA PHE A 107 14.05 -4.96 -6.93
C PHE A 107 13.40 -6.09 -7.73
N ALA A 108 13.31 -7.28 -7.11
CA ALA A 108 12.25 -8.23 -7.40
C ALA A 108 11.10 -7.94 -6.47
N VAL A 109 9.91 -7.66 -7.01
CA VAL A 109 8.76 -7.17 -6.24
C VAL A 109 7.65 -8.21 -6.27
N ALA A 110 7.13 -8.56 -5.09
CA ALA A 110 5.86 -9.25 -4.92
C ALA A 110 4.77 -8.22 -4.61
N GLY A 111 3.92 -7.92 -5.59
CA GLY A 111 2.82 -6.99 -5.47
C GLY A 111 1.58 -7.66 -4.89
N ILE A 112 1.04 -7.11 -3.83
CA ILE A 112 -0.16 -7.61 -3.13
C ILE A 112 -1.32 -6.65 -3.36
N ASP A 113 -2.40 -7.14 -3.98
CA ASP A 113 -3.69 -6.46 -3.94
C ASP A 113 -4.28 -6.60 -2.54
N SER A 114 -4.15 -5.56 -1.72
CA SER A 114 -4.62 -5.57 -0.33
C SER A 114 -6.13 -5.76 -0.20
N LYS A 115 -6.90 -5.28 -1.18
CA LYS A 115 -8.35 -5.43 -1.21
C LYS A 115 -8.75 -6.87 -1.49
N VAL A 116 -8.12 -7.49 -2.48
CA VAL A 116 -8.32 -8.91 -2.81
C VAL A 116 -7.86 -9.78 -1.64
N TYR A 117 -6.69 -9.48 -1.07
CA TYR A 117 -6.16 -10.21 0.09
C TYR A 117 -7.15 -10.22 1.26
N LEU A 118 -7.70 -9.08 1.66
CA LEU A 118 -8.73 -9.05 2.70
C LEU A 118 -9.97 -9.83 2.32
N ARG A 119 -10.42 -9.76 1.07
CA ARG A 119 -11.60 -10.49 0.61
C ARG A 119 -11.43 -12.00 0.69
N GLU A 120 -10.24 -12.51 0.34
CA GLU A 120 -9.96 -13.95 0.30
C GLU A 120 -9.69 -14.54 1.70
N PHE A 121 -9.07 -13.77 2.59
CA PHE A 121 -8.57 -14.30 3.86
C PHE A 121 -9.28 -13.77 5.11
N SER A 122 -10.35 -12.96 4.95
CA SER A 122 -11.08 -12.42 6.09
C SER A 122 -12.57 -12.33 5.85
N THR A 123 -13.34 -12.49 6.93
CA THR A 123 -14.79 -12.24 6.98
C THR A 123 -15.13 -11.55 8.31
N PRO A 124 -16.31 -10.95 8.46
CA PRO A 124 -16.75 -10.39 9.75
C PRO A 124 -16.81 -11.40 10.90
N VAL A 125 -16.99 -12.69 10.59
CA VAL A 125 -16.96 -13.76 11.62
C VAL A 125 -15.57 -14.31 11.86
N SER A 126 -14.66 -14.20 10.88
CA SER A 126 -13.25 -14.60 10.95
C SER A 126 -12.33 -13.49 10.41
N PRO A 127 -12.15 -12.39 11.14
CA PRO A 127 -11.22 -11.34 10.74
C PRO A 127 -9.78 -11.83 10.84
N LEU A 128 -8.89 -11.28 10.02
CA LEU A 128 -7.45 -11.54 10.11
C LEU A 128 -6.89 -11.03 11.43
N THR A 129 -5.87 -11.70 11.91
CA THR A 129 -5.00 -11.21 12.97
C THR A 129 -3.69 -10.67 12.40
N ILE A 130 -3.01 -9.80 13.12
CA ILE A 130 -1.67 -9.31 12.77
C ILE A 130 -0.70 -10.48 12.58
N LYS A 131 -0.78 -11.50 13.43
CA LYS A 131 0.06 -12.69 13.36
C LYS A 131 -0.18 -13.50 12.06
N GLN A 132 -1.44 -13.68 11.64
CA GLN A 132 -1.76 -14.35 10.36
C GLN A 132 -1.21 -13.53 9.18
N LEU A 133 -1.48 -12.21 9.14
CA LEU A 133 -0.94 -11.32 8.13
C LEU A 133 0.59 -11.42 8.03
N ALA A 134 1.30 -11.37 9.15
CA ALA A 134 2.75 -11.47 9.20
C ALA A 134 3.26 -12.86 8.73
N SER A 135 2.56 -13.93 9.09
CA SER A 135 2.88 -15.29 8.64
C SER A 135 2.67 -15.45 7.13
N ASP A 136 1.60 -14.89 6.58
CA ASP A 136 1.31 -14.94 5.14
C ASP A 136 2.38 -14.16 4.34
N TYR A 137 2.81 -13.00 4.85
CA TYR A 137 3.92 -12.25 4.27
C TYR A 137 5.25 -13.02 4.32
N ALA A 138 5.48 -13.82 5.36
CA ALA A 138 6.67 -14.68 5.43
C ALA A 138 6.63 -15.80 4.38
N VAL A 139 5.46 -16.37 4.08
CA VAL A 139 5.26 -17.32 2.97
C VAL A 139 5.56 -16.66 1.63
N ILE A 140 4.99 -15.47 1.38
CA ILE A 140 5.25 -14.69 0.15
C ILE A 140 6.75 -14.36 0.04
N ALA A 141 7.41 -13.97 1.14
CA ALA A 141 8.84 -13.68 1.17
C ALA A 141 9.69 -14.89 0.77
N GLY A 142 9.32 -16.10 1.17
CA GLY A 142 9.98 -17.35 0.75
C GLY A 142 9.96 -17.50 -0.78
N ARG A 143 8.77 -17.40 -1.38
CA ARG A 143 8.59 -17.49 -2.83
C ARG A 143 9.27 -16.36 -3.59
N LEU A 144 9.24 -15.15 -3.02
CA LEU A 144 9.89 -13.99 -3.61
C LEU A 144 11.42 -14.14 -3.66
N ARG A 145 12.05 -14.74 -2.64
CA ARG A 145 13.50 -15.00 -2.66
C ARG A 145 13.90 -15.91 -3.82
N GLU A 146 13.11 -16.96 -4.09
CA GLU A 146 13.32 -17.84 -5.24
C GLU A 146 13.21 -17.05 -6.56
N TYR A 147 12.14 -16.25 -6.71
CA TYR A 147 11.93 -15.38 -7.87
C TYR A 147 13.04 -14.35 -8.06
N ALA A 148 13.54 -13.79 -6.97
CA ALA A 148 14.65 -12.84 -6.95
C ALA A 148 16.02 -13.48 -7.18
N GLN A 149 16.13 -14.81 -7.24
CA GLN A 149 17.38 -15.57 -7.25
C GLN A 149 18.29 -15.19 -6.07
N ALA A 150 17.67 -14.90 -4.92
CA ALA A 150 18.35 -14.49 -3.71
C ALA A 150 18.53 -15.68 -2.74
N PRO A 151 19.56 -15.68 -1.87
CA PRO A 151 19.70 -16.66 -0.80
C PRO A 151 18.46 -16.75 0.10
N ALA A 152 18.21 -17.91 0.67
CA ALA A 152 17.03 -18.17 1.50
C ALA A 152 16.97 -17.29 2.76
N ASP A 153 18.10 -16.80 3.26
CA ASP A 153 18.25 -15.92 4.42
C ASP A 153 18.24 -14.42 4.07
N THR A 154 18.13 -14.07 2.76
CA THR A 154 18.07 -12.68 2.34
C THR A 154 16.85 -11.99 2.95
N ARG A 155 17.08 -10.90 3.67
CA ARG A 155 15.99 -10.09 4.23
C ARG A 155 15.23 -9.34 3.14
N VAL A 156 13.91 -9.26 3.29
CA VAL A 156 12.97 -8.66 2.34
C VAL A 156 12.56 -7.27 2.80
N TYR A 157 12.54 -6.30 1.90
CA TYR A 157 11.97 -4.99 2.17
C TYR A 157 10.44 -5.06 2.11
N VAL A 158 9.76 -4.37 3.01
CA VAL A 158 8.29 -4.32 3.03
C VAL A 158 7.84 -2.89 2.76
N TYR A 159 7.27 -2.68 1.59
CA TYR A 159 6.65 -1.44 1.16
C TYR A 159 5.13 -1.55 1.25
N GLY A 160 4.47 -0.47 1.61
CA GLY A 160 3.02 -0.42 1.56
C GLY A 160 2.50 0.99 1.37
N TRP A 161 1.41 1.13 0.60
CA TRP A 161 0.71 2.39 0.38
C TRP A 161 -0.70 2.34 0.96
N SER A 162 -1.10 3.38 1.73
CA SER A 162 -2.44 3.49 2.31
C SER A 162 -2.78 2.27 3.19
N LEU A 163 -3.81 1.47 2.88
CA LEU A 163 -4.11 0.21 3.57
C LEU A 163 -2.89 -0.71 3.63
N GLY A 164 -2.15 -0.84 2.51
CA GLY A 164 -0.89 -1.59 2.48
C GLY A 164 0.19 -1.02 3.39
N ALA A 165 0.19 0.29 3.63
CA ALA A 165 1.10 0.92 4.61
C ALA A 165 0.80 0.44 6.03
N GLY A 166 -0.49 0.30 6.36
CA GLY A 166 -0.92 -0.33 7.61
C GLY A 166 -0.46 -1.78 7.71
N PHE A 167 -0.60 -2.56 6.64
CA PHE A 167 -0.09 -3.94 6.60
C PHE A 167 1.42 -4.00 6.83
N ALA A 168 2.19 -3.12 6.19
CA ALA A 168 3.63 -3.05 6.38
C ALA A 168 4.02 -2.77 7.85
N ILE A 169 3.31 -1.85 8.52
CA ILE A 169 3.49 -1.58 9.97
C ILE A 169 3.12 -2.81 10.81
N ALA A 170 2.00 -3.46 10.52
CA ALA A 170 1.56 -4.66 11.24
C ALA A 170 2.59 -5.80 11.12
N VAL A 171 3.07 -6.06 9.91
CA VAL A 171 4.12 -7.05 9.61
C VAL A 171 5.42 -6.71 10.32
N GLY A 172 5.85 -5.45 10.26
CA GLY A 172 7.08 -4.98 10.93
C GLY A 172 7.01 -5.04 12.46
N SER A 173 5.81 -4.92 13.03
CA SER A 173 5.59 -5.00 14.48
C SER A 173 5.59 -6.42 15.02
N ASP A 174 5.34 -7.43 14.18
CA ASP A 174 5.32 -8.83 14.59
C ASP A 174 6.73 -9.36 14.88
N GLN A 175 6.92 -9.83 16.13
CA GLN A 175 8.23 -10.29 16.60
C GLN A 175 8.63 -11.64 15.99
N THR A 176 7.64 -12.47 15.62
CA THR A 176 7.87 -13.87 15.20
C THR A 176 8.42 -13.97 13.79
N THR A 177 8.07 -13.01 12.92
CA THR A 177 8.50 -12.97 11.50
C THR A 177 9.60 -11.94 11.24
N ARG A 178 9.99 -11.16 12.22
CA ARG A 178 10.92 -10.01 12.11
C ARG A 178 12.24 -10.33 11.41
N SER A 179 12.81 -11.50 11.60
CA SER A 179 14.07 -11.90 10.97
C SER A 179 14.01 -11.93 9.44
N ASN A 180 12.80 -12.01 8.86
CA ASN A 180 12.59 -11.97 7.41
C ASN A 180 12.78 -10.57 6.82
N TRP A 181 12.69 -9.48 7.63
CA TRP A 181 12.54 -8.13 7.11
C TRP A 181 13.82 -7.32 7.17
N ALA A 182 14.14 -6.62 6.08
CA ALA A 182 15.24 -5.67 5.99
C ALA A 182 14.86 -4.31 6.60
N GLY A 183 13.63 -3.88 6.38
CA GLY A 183 13.07 -2.64 6.86
C GLY A 183 11.68 -2.40 6.28
N ILE A 184 11.02 -1.37 6.78
CA ILE A 184 9.64 -1.03 6.47
C ILE A 184 9.60 0.34 5.78
N VAL A 185 8.88 0.44 4.65
CA VAL A 185 8.58 1.71 3.96
C VAL A 185 7.06 1.88 3.92
N SER A 186 6.56 2.80 4.73
CA SER A 186 5.14 3.07 4.91
C SER A 186 4.77 4.37 4.22
N ILE A 187 3.86 4.33 3.24
CA ILE A 187 3.52 5.42 2.34
C ILE A 187 2.08 5.85 2.58
N GLY A 188 1.86 7.10 3.00
CA GLY A 188 0.51 7.62 3.28
C GLY A 188 -0.22 6.81 4.35
N LEU A 189 0.43 6.52 5.48
CA LEU A 189 -0.08 5.64 6.54
C LEU A 189 -1.37 6.16 7.16
N PRO A 190 -2.48 5.39 7.13
CA PRO A 190 -3.72 5.74 7.82
C PRO A 190 -3.58 5.63 9.34
N LYS A 191 -4.35 6.44 10.07
CA LYS A 191 -4.46 6.32 11.55
C LYS A 191 -5.03 4.98 11.98
N GLN A 192 -5.97 4.44 11.18
CA GLN A 192 -6.71 3.20 11.46
C GLN A 192 -6.65 2.30 10.23
N ASN A 193 -6.55 0.99 10.47
CA ASN A 193 -6.45 -0.02 9.43
C ASN A 193 -7.40 -1.17 9.71
N GLN A 194 -8.03 -1.66 8.67
CA GLN A 194 -8.93 -2.81 8.73
C GLN A 194 -8.20 -4.13 8.47
N LEU A 195 -8.62 -5.18 9.16
CA LEU A 195 -8.19 -6.57 8.96
C LEU A 195 -9.36 -7.47 8.55
N VAL A 196 -10.38 -6.87 7.96
CA VAL A 196 -11.59 -7.57 7.55
C VAL A 196 -12.14 -6.96 6.26
N SER A 197 -12.70 -7.81 5.41
CA SER A 197 -13.47 -7.43 4.21
C SER A 197 -14.96 -7.34 4.53
N GLY A 198 -15.70 -6.54 3.76
CA GLY A 198 -17.18 -6.56 3.77
C GLY A 198 -17.88 -5.77 4.88
N LEU A 199 -17.17 -4.90 5.60
CA LEU A 199 -17.80 -4.02 6.61
C LEU A 199 -18.66 -2.88 6.02
N GLY A 200 -18.89 -2.85 4.70
CA GLY A 200 -19.69 -1.83 4.01
C GLY A 200 -19.01 -0.46 3.92
N ALA A 201 -19.62 0.45 3.13
CA ALA A 201 -19.08 1.80 2.89
C ALA A 201 -19.16 2.74 4.12
N ASN A 202 -19.78 2.34 5.21
CA ASN A 202 -19.87 3.12 6.45
C ASN A 202 -18.61 2.96 7.30
N HIS A 203 -17.43 3.27 6.72
CA HIS A 203 -16.17 3.38 7.45
C HIS A 203 -16.20 4.38 8.63
N ALA A 204 -17.22 5.24 8.69
CA ALA A 204 -17.44 6.17 9.79
C ALA A 204 -17.63 5.47 11.16
N ASN A 205 -18.16 4.25 11.19
CA ASN A 205 -18.35 3.49 12.43
C ASN A 205 -17.08 2.74 12.90
N LEU A 206 -16.04 2.59 12.05
CA LEU A 206 -14.72 2.13 12.50
C LEU A 206 -14.05 3.15 13.42
N ASN A 207 -14.49 4.43 13.38
CA ASN A 207 -13.92 5.49 14.20
C ASN A 207 -14.24 5.38 15.69
N ALA A 208 -15.28 4.65 16.08
CA ALA A 208 -15.72 4.58 17.47
C ALA A 208 -15.12 3.40 18.25
N ASP A 209 -14.68 2.32 17.58
CA ASP A 209 -14.33 1.08 18.28
C ASP A 209 -13.26 0.24 17.58
N VAL A 210 -12.12 0.86 17.25
CA VAL A 210 -10.99 0.18 16.55
C VAL A 210 -10.12 -0.67 17.46
N ASN A 211 -10.39 -0.76 18.76
CA ASN A 211 -9.96 -1.91 19.56
C ASN A 211 -10.82 -3.14 19.24
N SER A 212 -11.61 -3.06 18.19
CA SER A 212 -12.44 -4.14 17.71
C SER A 212 -11.56 -5.18 17.02
N ARG A 213 -11.98 -6.43 17.11
CA ARG A 213 -11.44 -7.59 16.38
C ARG A 213 -11.30 -7.38 14.87
N TYR A 214 -11.71 -6.23 14.31
CA TYR A 214 -11.79 -5.94 12.88
C TYR A 214 -10.63 -5.10 12.32
N GLY A 215 -9.73 -4.61 13.18
CA GLY A 215 -8.63 -3.77 12.73
C GLY A 215 -7.70 -3.33 13.87
N PHE A 216 -6.87 -2.33 13.59
CA PHE A 216 -5.92 -1.78 14.57
C PHE A 216 -5.65 -0.29 14.31
N ARG A 217 -5.23 0.42 15.33
CA ARG A 217 -4.69 1.78 15.20
C ARG A 217 -3.19 1.70 14.94
N SER A 218 -2.72 2.39 13.89
CA SER A 218 -1.29 2.42 13.56
C SER A 218 -0.44 2.83 14.76
N GLN A 219 -0.90 3.81 15.55
CA GLN A 219 -0.17 4.32 16.71
C GLN A 219 0.19 3.23 17.72
N ASP A 220 -0.67 2.23 17.89
CA ASP A 220 -0.47 1.17 18.88
C ASP A 220 0.67 0.21 18.48
N LEU A 221 1.03 0.18 17.19
CA LEU A 221 2.06 -0.70 16.63
C LEU A 221 3.40 -0.01 16.35
N MET A 222 3.42 1.32 16.21
CA MET A 222 4.61 2.06 15.76
C MET A 222 5.86 1.76 16.58
N ALA A 223 5.75 1.69 17.91
CA ALA A 223 6.88 1.44 18.79
C ALA A 223 7.46 0.03 18.68
N PHE A 224 6.68 -0.93 18.17
CA PHE A 224 7.07 -2.33 18.04
C PHE A 224 7.77 -2.64 16.70
N VAL A 225 7.77 -1.71 15.73
CA VAL A 225 8.52 -1.86 14.49
C VAL A 225 10.02 -1.89 14.77
N ALA A 226 10.50 -1.10 15.71
CA ALA A 226 11.91 -1.13 16.11
C ALA A 226 12.35 -2.53 16.62
N PRO A 227 13.58 -2.96 16.31
CA PRO A 227 14.70 -2.24 15.72
C PRO A 227 14.74 -2.23 14.18
N LEU A 228 13.69 -2.67 13.48
CA LEU A 228 13.65 -2.55 12.01
C LEU A 228 13.68 -1.08 11.59
N PRO A 229 14.50 -0.71 10.59
CA PRO A 229 14.46 0.62 10.03
C PRO A 229 13.07 0.92 9.44
N LEU A 230 12.52 2.08 9.79
CA LEU A 230 11.22 2.55 9.32
C LEU A 230 11.39 3.84 8.52
N VAL A 231 10.95 3.84 7.27
CA VAL A 231 10.80 5.06 6.47
C VAL A 231 9.31 5.33 6.29
N MET A 232 8.87 6.54 6.63
CA MET A 232 7.51 7.01 6.37
C MET A 232 7.55 8.08 5.27
N ILE A 233 6.77 7.89 4.20
CA ILE A 233 6.65 8.83 3.08
C ILE A 233 5.24 9.41 3.10
N GLN A 234 5.14 10.75 3.11
CA GLN A 234 3.87 11.45 3.25
C GLN A 234 3.75 12.59 2.23
N SER A 235 2.56 12.78 1.65
CA SER A 235 2.23 13.96 0.83
C SER A 235 1.76 15.14 1.70
N THR A 236 2.15 16.37 1.34
CA THR A 236 1.74 17.59 2.06
C THR A 236 0.25 17.89 1.98
N SER A 237 -0.42 17.47 0.89
CA SER A 237 -1.85 17.72 0.67
C SER A 237 -2.69 16.44 0.69
N ASP A 238 -2.24 15.46 1.45
CA ASP A 238 -2.96 14.21 1.66
C ASP A 238 -4.19 14.45 2.56
N THR A 239 -5.38 14.27 2.02
CA THR A 239 -6.64 14.39 2.76
C THR A 239 -7.11 13.07 3.36
N ALA A 240 -6.67 11.93 2.81
CA ALA A 240 -7.01 10.59 3.31
C ALA A 240 -6.18 10.24 4.56
N SER A 241 -4.89 10.61 4.53
CA SER A 241 -3.96 10.47 5.66
C SER A 241 -3.24 11.80 5.87
N PRO A 242 -3.84 12.77 6.60
CA PRO A 242 -3.29 14.11 6.73
C PRO A 242 -1.87 14.14 7.29
N PRO A 243 -0.98 15.05 6.83
CA PRO A 243 0.43 15.14 7.27
C PRO A 243 0.61 15.21 8.79
N LYS A 244 -0.31 15.90 9.49
CA LYS A 244 -0.30 15.96 10.97
C LYS A 244 -0.48 14.57 11.61
N VAL A 245 -1.31 13.72 11.01
CA VAL A 245 -1.49 12.33 11.46
C VAL A 245 -0.21 11.54 11.22
N GLY A 246 0.38 11.64 10.01
CA GLY A 246 1.66 11.01 9.68
C GLY A 246 2.77 11.40 10.66
N GLN A 247 2.86 12.69 11.01
CA GLN A 247 3.86 13.21 11.95
C GLN A 247 3.64 12.68 13.38
N ALA A 248 2.39 12.59 13.84
CA ALA A 248 2.05 12.01 15.13
C ALA A 248 2.41 10.52 15.20
N LEU A 249 2.11 9.76 14.14
CA LEU A 249 2.49 8.35 14.02
C LEU A 249 4.01 8.17 14.00
N TYR A 250 4.73 9.01 13.23
CA TYR A 250 6.19 9.02 13.24
C TYR A 250 6.77 9.26 14.63
N SER A 251 6.19 10.21 15.38
CA SER A 251 6.62 10.49 16.75
C SER A 251 6.44 9.31 17.71
N ALA A 252 5.42 8.47 17.47
CA ALA A 252 5.18 7.26 18.27
C ALA A 252 6.13 6.09 17.93
N ALA A 253 6.80 6.11 16.79
CA ALA A 253 7.79 5.11 16.42
C ALA A 253 9.10 5.32 17.19
N ARG A 254 9.87 4.22 17.37
CA ARG A 254 11.24 4.24 17.91
C ARG A 254 12.24 4.21 16.76
N ASP A 255 13.47 4.70 17.04
CA ASP A 255 14.58 4.62 16.09
C ASP A 255 14.99 3.15 15.77
N PRO A 256 15.54 2.92 14.56
CA PRO A 256 15.86 3.89 13.51
C PRO A 256 14.63 4.22 12.62
N LYS A 257 14.34 5.51 12.44
CA LYS A 257 13.20 5.99 11.66
C LYS A 257 13.53 7.23 10.84
N LEU A 258 12.87 7.38 9.68
CA LEU A 258 12.99 8.54 8.80
C LEU A 258 11.59 8.99 8.36
N PHE A 259 11.34 10.30 8.33
CA PHE A 259 10.12 10.89 7.78
C PHE A 259 10.44 11.69 6.54
N VAL A 260 9.77 11.39 5.44
CA VAL A 260 9.93 12.07 4.14
C VAL A 260 8.60 12.74 3.80
N LEU A 261 8.62 14.07 3.71
CA LEU A 261 7.45 14.85 3.32
C LEU A 261 7.64 15.36 1.90
N ILE A 262 6.70 15.01 1.00
CA ILE A 262 6.73 15.37 -0.43
C ILE A 262 5.65 16.40 -0.69
N LYS A 263 6.01 17.50 -1.37
CA LYS A 263 5.06 18.53 -1.78
C LYS A 263 4.27 18.04 -2.99
N ALA A 264 3.21 17.29 -2.73
CA ALA A 264 2.31 16.73 -3.74
C ALA A 264 0.86 17.18 -3.49
N SER A 265 0.00 17.07 -4.51
CA SER A 265 -1.35 17.62 -4.47
C SER A 265 -2.38 16.71 -3.78
N ASN A 266 -2.06 15.43 -3.54
CA ASN A 266 -3.00 14.47 -2.95
C ASN A 266 -2.31 13.21 -2.40
N HIS A 267 -3.11 12.27 -1.89
CA HIS A 267 -2.69 10.97 -1.36
C HIS A 267 -1.93 10.07 -2.37
N ARG A 268 -2.08 10.34 -3.67
CA ARG A 268 -1.43 9.60 -4.76
C ARG A 268 -0.14 10.25 -5.25
N PHE A 269 0.33 11.30 -4.61
CA PHE A 269 1.53 12.06 -4.99
C PHE A 269 1.44 12.70 -6.39
N SER A 270 0.26 13.06 -6.86
CA SER A 270 0.06 13.73 -8.13
C SER A 270 0.80 15.07 -8.16
N GLY A 271 1.44 15.39 -9.29
CA GLY A 271 2.27 16.57 -9.49
C GLY A 271 3.67 16.52 -8.84
N ALA A 272 4.03 15.37 -8.20
CA ALA A 272 5.34 15.15 -7.59
C ALA A 272 5.80 13.70 -7.74
N ARG A 273 5.55 13.11 -8.91
CA ARG A 273 5.77 11.69 -9.13
C ARG A 273 7.27 11.33 -9.14
N ASP A 274 8.09 12.19 -9.70
CA ASP A 274 9.54 11.97 -9.75
C ASP A 274 10.16 12.05 -8.34
N GLU A 275 9.73 13.01 -7.52
CA GLU A 275 10.13 13.12 -6.12
C GLU A 275 9.68 11.90 -5.30
N PHE A 276 8.47 11.40 -5.58
CA PHE A 276 7.97 10.18 -4.95
C PHE A 276 8.84 8.97 -5.33
N TYR A 277 9.17 8.80 -6.59
CA TYR A 277 10.03 7.70 -7.05
C TYR A 277 11.47 7.82 -6.52
N ALA A 278 12.00 9.03 -6.45
CA ALA A 278 13.29 9.27 -5.80
C ALA A 278 13.25 8.93 -4.30
N ALA A 279 12.15 9.23 -3.61
CA ALA A 279 11.99 8.88 -2.20
C ALA A 279 11.96 7.36 -1.97
N LEU A 280 11.38 6.56 -2.89
CA LEU A 280 11.42 5.09 -2.81
C LEU A 280 12.86 4.55 -2.90
N SER A 281 13.66 5.08 -3.84
CA SER A 281 15.06 4.70 -4.00
C SER A 281 15.91 5.13 -2.80
N ASN A 282 15.71 6.36 -2.31
CA ASN A 282 16.41 6.87 -1.14
C ASN A 282 16.05 6.10 0.15
N ALA A 283 14.81 5.60 0.24
CA ALA A 283 14.38 4.77 1.37
C ALA A 283 15.18 3.47 1.44
N GLU A 284 15.38 2.79 0.31
CA GLU A 284 16.20 1.58 0.24
C GLU A 284 17.64 1.85 0.70
N SER A 285 18.26 2.87 0.11
CA SER A 285 19.66 3.24 0.42
C SER A 285 19.82 3.57 1.92
N TRP A 286 18.87 4.30 2.48
CA TRP A 286 18.88 4.65 3.90
C TRP A 286 18.67 3.42 4.82
N ILE A 287 17.82 2.47 4.43
CA ILE A 287 17.60 1.23 5.19
C ILE A 287 18.87 0.36 5.16
N ARG A 288 19.54 0.28 4.01
CA ARG A 288 20.70 -0.57 3.80
C ARG A 288 21.95 -0.06 4.52
N ASP A 289 22.14 1.26 4.53
CA ASP A 289 23.35 1.90 5.04
C ASP A 289 23.11 2.56 6.42
N PRO A 290 23.69 1.97 7.51
CA PRO A 290 23.58 2.57 8.85
C PRO A 290 24.24 3.96 8.99
N GLU A 291 25.29 4.26 8.21
CA GLU A 291 25.96 5.57 8.28
C GLU A 291 25.11 6.65 7.63
N SER A 292 24.46 6.36 6.52
CA SER A 292 23.49 7.25 5.90
C SER A 292 22.28 7.53 6.82
N ARG A 293 21.93 6.58 7.71
CA ARG A 293 20.89 6.82 8.75
C ARG A 293 21.34 7.88 9.77
N VAL A 294 22.60 7.82 10.20
CA VAL A 294 23.12 8.74 11.22
C VAL A 294 23.28 10.17 10.69
N SER A 295 23.77 10.36 9.46
CA SER A 295 23.93 11.68 8.86
C SER A 295 22.60 12.40 8.69
N ARG A 296 21.56 11.72 8.18
CA ARG A 296 20.22 12.33 8.01
C ARG A 296 19.48 12.60 9.32
N LEU A 297 19.75 11.84 10.37
CA LEU A 297 19.20 12.12 11.69
C LEU A 297 19.81 13.40 12.31
N ARG A 298 21.02 13.78 11.90
CA ARG A 298 21.68 15.04 12.32
C ARG A 298 21.16 16.27 11.56
N GLU A 299 20.82 16.11 10.28
CA GLU A 299 20.27 17.18 9.44
C GLU A 299 18.82 17.57 9.84
N ASN A 300 18.07 16.68 10.49
CA ASN A 300 16.69 16.88 10.92
C ASN A 300 16.55 17.31 12.39
N ARG A 301 17.64 17.67 13.09
CA ARG A 301 17.66 18.27 14.43
C ARG A 301 18.00 19.74 14.38
#